data_82a8b6ad99ea85ea0dd664f400f4577d
#
_entry.id   82a8b6ad99ea85ea0dd664f400f4577d
#
_cell.length_a   1.000
_cell.length_b   1.000
_cell.length_c   1.000
_cell.angle_alpha   90.00
_cell.angle_beta   90.00
_cell.angle_gamma   90.00
#
_symmetry.space_group_name_H-M   'P 1'
#
loop_
_entity.id
_entity.type
_entity.pdbx_description
1 polymer ?
#
loop_
_entity_poly.entity_id
_entity_poly.type
_entity_poly.pdbx_seq_one_letter_code
_entity_poly.pdbx_strand_id
1 'polypeptide(L)'
;MLKDILESLFCLFPIFYCGVRNLCRSHDWEKQAFLRTIKPGWSIIDVGANQGYYTNFFLKLIGQKGVVHAFEPIPSAFQILKNKVKYKENCFIHNVGVSSKNEVAQFFSPIEDSGKTSMKAHSCKLWNSLQKQIINSKVIRIDDFYPLQKLTKIDLIKIDTEGAELLVLKGAMETIKKNKPTIIFEACKECMKSFDYSVNDLDNFFSDLDYTNFRIVNKNLNSI
;
A
#
# COMPACT_ATOMS: atom_id res chain seq x y z
N MET A 1 1.34 -16.45 15.92
CA MET A 1 2.14 -16.27 17.15
C MET A 1 3.63 -16.54 16.95
N LEU A 2 4.10 -17.77 16.66
CA LEU A 2 5.53 -18.03 16.41
C LEU A 2 6.11 -17.26 15.23
N LYS A 3 5.35 -17.17 14.10
CA LYS A 3 5.73 -16.42 12.91
C LYS A 3 5.87 -14.92 13.19
N ASP A 4 4.99 -14.35 14.00
CA ASP A 4 5.03 -12.91 14.37
C ASP A 4 6.20 -12.59 15.30
N ILE A 5 6.55 -13.51 16.20
CA ILE A 5 7.72 -13.39 17.08
C ILE A 5 9.01 -13.44 16.25
N LEU A 6 9.11 -14.40 15.31
CA LEU A 6 10.25 -14.51 14.41
C LEU A 6 10.40 -13.28 13.53
N GLU A 7 9.29 -12.77 12.95
CA GLU A 7 9.34 -11.52 12.18
C GLU A 7 9.79 -10.33 13.01
N SER A 8 9.38 -10.23 14.28
CA SER A 8 9.81 -9.15 15.17
C SER A 8 11.30 -9.22 15.48
N LEU A 9 11.85 -10.41 15.70
CA LEU A 9 13.28 -10.62 15.89
C LEU A 9 14.08 -10.29 14.62
N PHE A 10 13.60 -10.68 13.45
CA PHE A 10 14.28 -10.45 12.19
C PHE A 10 14.24 -9.00 11.71
N CYS A 11 13.24 -8.21 12.13
CA CYS A 11 13.23 -6.76 11.86
C CYS A 11 14.39 -6.02 12.54
N LEU A 12 14.98 -6.58 13.60
CA LEU A 12 16.20 -6.06 14.22
C LEU A 12 17.46 -6.33 13.39
N PHE A 13 17.42 -7.35 12.52
CA PHE A 13 18.56 -7.77 11.68
C PHE A 13 18.08 -8.01 10.23
N PRO A 14 17.79 -6.95 9.45
CA PRO A 14 17.17 -7.08 8.13
C PRO A 14 17.97 -7.93 7.13
N ILE A 15 19.31 -7.83 7.14
CA ILE A 15 20.20 -8.59 6.24
C ILE A 15 20.12 -10.09 6.56
N PHE A 16 20.11 -10.44 7.84
CA PHE A 16 19.99 -11.83 8.28
C PHE A 16 18.62 -12.41 7.91
N TYR A 17 17.55 -11.64 8.11
CA TYR A 17 16.21 -12.03 7.68
C TYR A 17 16.11 -12.30 6.18
N CYS A 18 16.67 -11.41 5.35
CA CYS A 18 16.72 -11.60 3.91
C CYS A 18 17.51 -12.86 3.53
N GLY A 19 18.63 -13.15 4.21
CA GLY A 19 19.44 -14.35 4.00
C GLY A 19 18.67 -15.63 4.32
N VAL A 20 18.06 -15.71 5.49
CA VAL A 20 17.27 -16.89 5.94
C VAL A 20 16.07 -17.13 5.03
N ARG A 21 15.34 -16.08 4.63
CA ARG A 21 14.20 -16.21 3.72
C ARG A 21 14.61 -16.66 2.31
N ASN A 22 15.75 -16.22 1.81
CA ASN A 22 16.28 -16.72 0.53
C ASN A 22 16.58 -18.22 0.58
N LEU A 23 17.15 -18.71 1.70
CA LEU A 23 17.36 -20.14 1.92
C LEU A 23 16.04 -20.93 1.93
N CYS A 24 14.96 -20.36 2.49
CA CYS A 24 13.65 -21.00 2.62
C CYS A 24 12.78 -20.88 1.35
N ARG A 25 13.31 -20.38 0.23
CA ARG A 25 12.61 -20.21 -1.07
C ARG A 25 11.30 -19.42 -1.04
N SER A 26 11.01 -18.65 0.00
CA SER A 26 9.85 -17.76 0.03
C SER A 26 10.24 -16.40 -0.54
N HIS A 27 9.95 -16.19 -1.81
CA HIS A 27 10.25 -14.96 -2.56
C HIS A 27 9.26 -13.84 -2.20
N ASP A 28 9.36 -13.30 -1.00
CA ASP A 28 8.62 -12.11 -0.60
C ASP A 28 9.47 -10.86 -0.93
N TRP A 29 9.56 -10.56 -2.22
CA TRP A 29 10.34 -9.44 -2.75
C TRP A 29 9.91 -8.09 -2.18
N GLU A 30 8.61 -7.93 -1.95
CA GLU A 30 8.05 -6.70 -1.38
C GLU A 30 8.57 -6.49 0.04
N LYS A 31 8.53 -7.52 0.88
CA LYS A 31 9.09 -7.42 2.24
C LYS A 31 10.58 -7.10 2.23
N GLN A 32 11.35 -7.70 1.32
CA GLN A 32 12.76 -7.38 1.19
C GLN A 32 13.00 -5.92 0.78
N ALA A 33 12.18 -5.39 -0.14
CA ALA A 33 12.23 -3.99 -0.52
C ALA A 33 11.96 -3.08 0.68
N PHE A 34 10.90 -3.36 1.46
CA PHE A 34 10.57 -2.62 2.67
C PHE A 34 11.68 -2.69 3.73
N LEU A 35 12.24 -3.88 3.98
CA LEU A 35 13.32 -4.08 4.95
C LEU A 35 14.58 -3.28 4.61
N ARG A 36 14.89 -3.11 3.32
CA ARG A 36 16.06 -2.35 2.87
C ARG A 36 15.81 -0.84 2.86
N THR A 37 14.56 -0.41 2.79
CA THR A 37 14.18 0.98 2.58
C THR A 37 13.75 1.67 3.87
N ILE A 38 12.87 1.02 4.66
CA ILE A 38 12.26 1.63 5.84
C ILE A 38 13.27 1.76 6.98
N LYS A 39 13.27 2.94 7.59
CA LYS A 39 14.12 3.25 8.75
C LYS A 39 13.27 3.49 10.00
N PRO A 40 13.81 3.24 11.20
CA PRO A 40 13.16 3.61 12.46
C PRO A 40 12.78 5.10 12.49
N GLY A 41 11.61 5.39 13.03
CA GLY A 41 11.10 6.76 13.15
C GLY A 41 10.37 7.31 11.93
N TRP A 42 10.27 6.56 10.83
CA TRP A 42 9.60 7.01 9.60
C TRP A 42 8.09 7.17 9.77
N SER A 43 7.53 8.13 9.02
CA SER A 43 6.09 8.32 8.85
C SER A 43 5.65 7.67 7.53
N ILE A 44 4.75 6.71 7.62
CA ILE A 44 4.32 5.88 6.50
C ILE A 44 2.83 6.06 6.23
N ILE A 45 2.47 6.18 4.96
CA ILE A 45 1.10 6.07 4.47
C ILE A 45 0.94 4.70 3.80
N ASP A 46 -0.01 3.89 4.27
CA ASP A 46 -0.36 2.57 3.75
C ASP A 46 -1.75 2.65 3.11
N VAL A 47 -1.79 2.79 1.78
CA VAL A 47 -3.04 2.86 1.00
C VAL A 47 -3.39 1.47 0.49
N GLY A 48 -4.62 1.02 0.76
CA GLY A 48 -5.05 -0.35 0.55
C GLY A 48 -4.46 -1.28 1.60
N ALA A 49 -4.66 -0.91 2.87
CA ALA A 49 -4.10 -1.65 4.00
C ALA A 49 -4.72 -3.05 4.18
N ASN A 50 -5.89 -3.28 3.60
CA ASN A 50 -6.66 -4.51 3.71
C ASN A 50 -6.74 -4.97 5.18
N GLN A 51 -6.45 -6.22 5.48
CA GLN A 51 -6.44 -6.78 6.84
C GLN A 51 -5.20 -6.37 7.68
N GLY A 52 -4.39 -5.41 7.22
CA GLY A 52 -3.27 -4.85 7.96
C GLY A 52 -2.02 -5.72 8.02
N TYR A 53 -1.78 -6.52 6.99
CA TYR A 53 -0.57 -7.35 6.92
C TYR A 53 0.69 -6.48 6.85
N TYR A 54 0.75 -5.57 5.88
CA TYR A 54 1.86 -4.63 5.74
C TYR A 54 1.85 -3.55 6.82
N THR A 55 0.69 -3.04 7.20
CA THR A 55 0.57 -2.08 8.31
C THR A 55 1.28 -2.56 9.57
N ASN A 56 1.00 -3.82 10.01
CA ASN A 56 1.64 -4.40 11.19
C ASN A 56 3.15 -4.64 10.98
N PHE A 57 3.56 -4.94 9.76
CA PHE A 57 4.97 -5.09 9.42
C PHE A 57 5.72 -3.75 9.47
N PHE A 58 5.14 -2.69 8.93
CA PHE A 58 5.71 -1.34 9.01
C PHE A 58 5.88 -0.86 10.45
N LEU A 59 4.87 -1.08 11.30
CA LEU A 59 4.95 -0.72 12.72
C LEU A 59 6.13 -1.38 13.46
N LYS A 60 6.48 -2.61 13.06
CA LYS A 60 7.67 -3.30 13.61
C LYS A 60 8.96 -2.63 13.15
N LEU A 61 9.03 -2.17 11.89
CA LEU A 61 10.23 -1.57 11.31
C LEU A 61 10.49 -0.15 11.82
N ILE A 62 9.45 0.67 11.90
CA ILE A 62 9.59 2.08 12.32
C ILE A 62 9.75 2.26 13.83
N GLY A 63 9.36 1.25 14.62
CA GLY A 63 9.39 1.33 16.09
C GLY A 63 8.43 2.37 16.66
N GLN A 64 8.60 2.72 17.94
CA GLN A 64 7.66 3.62 18.66
C GLN A 64 7.74 5.09 18.23
N LYS A 65 8.86 5.51 17.63
CA LYS A 65 9.05 6.92 17.18
C LYS A 65 8.46 7.21 15.82
N GLY A 66 8.18 6.18 15.02
CA GLY A 66 7.53 6.32 13.73
C GLY A 66 6.02 6.28 13.82
N VAL A 67 5.33 6.60 12.73
CA VAL A 67 3.87 6.61 12.65
C VAL A 67 3.40 5.95 11.35
N VAL A 68 2.26 5.24 11.43
CA VAL A 68 1.58 4.70 10.24
C VAL A 68 0.17 5.27 10.15
N HIS A 69 -0.20 5.80 8.99
CA HIS A 69 -1.57 6.08 8.60
C HIS A 69 -2.02 5.04 7.57
N ALA A 70 -3.00 4.20 7.92
CA ALA A 70 -3.47 3.11 7.08
C ALA A 70 -4.91 3.38 6.61
N PHE A 71 -5.14 3.25 5.30
CA PHE A 71 -6.41 3.52 4.64
C PHE A 71 -6.98 2.24 4.06
N GLU A 72 -8.21 1.88 4.46
CA GLU A 72 -8.92 0.69 3.98
C GLU A 72 -10.41 0.99 3.82
N PRO A 73 -10.93 0.98 2.58
CA PRO A 73 -12.33 1.33 2.33
C PRO A 73 -13.32 0.24 2.73
N ILE A 74 -12.93 -1.04 2.76
CA ILE A 74 -13.84 -2.16 2.96
C ILE A 74 -14.08 -2.42 4.45
N PRO A 75 -15.31 -2.28 4.97
CA PRO A 75 -15.58 -2.36 6.40
C PRO A 75 -15.15 -3.68 7.05
N SER A 76 -15.32 -4.82 6.38
CA SER A 76 -14.93 -6.13 6.88
C SER A 76 -13.41 -6.26 7.03
N ALA A 77 -12.64 -5.84 6.03
CA ALA A 77 -11.18 -5.83 6.07
C ALA A 77 -10.68 -4.82 7.12
N PHE A 78 -11.27 -3.62 7.16
CA PHE A 78 -10.97 -2.59 8.15
C PHE A 78 -11.18 -3.07 9.59
N GLN A 79 -12.24 -3.84 9.86
CA GLN A 79 -12.47 -4.40 11.21
C GLN A 79 -11.36 -5.38 11.62
N ILE A 80 -10.85 -6.19 10.69
CA ILE A 80 -9.71 -7.09 10.94
C ILE A 80 -8.43 -6.28 11.19
N LEU A 81 -8.16 -5.26 10.35
CA LEU A 81 -7.06 -4.31 10.53
C LEU A 81 -7.12 -3.67 11.93
N LYS A 82 -8.29 -3.14 12.32
CA LYS A 82 -8.51 -2.51 13.62
C LYS A 82 -8.15 -3.44 14.77
N ASN A 83 -8.59 -4.70 14.73
CA ASN A 83 -8.27 -5.68 15.75
C ASN A 83 -6.77 -6.00 15.81
N LYS A 84 -6.09 -6.03 14.65
CA LYS A 84 -4.67 -6.35 14.55
C LYS A 84 -3.77 -5.26 15.14
N VAL A 85 -4.18 -3.99 15.04
CA VAL A 85 -3.38 -2.84 15.48
C VAL A 85 -3.93 -2.14 16.73
N LYS A 86 -4.95 -2.69 17.40
CA LYS A 86 -5.69 -2.04 18.51
C LYS A 86 -4.81 -1.53 19.66
N TYR A 87 -3.61 -2.10 19.86
CA TYR A 87 -2.69 -1.71 20.93
C TYR A 87 -1.48 -0.92 20.42
N LYS A 88 -1.56 -0.37 19.18
CA LYS A 88 -0.49 0.39 18.55
C LYS A 88 -0.85 1.87 18.55
N GLU A 89 -0.33 2.62 19.51
CA GLU A 89 -0.62 4.06 19.70
C GLU A 89 -0.13 4.92 18.54
N ASN A 90 0.87 4.44 17.80
CA ASN A 90 1.45 5.10 16.64
C ASN A 90 0.86 4.61 15.29
N CYS A 91 -0.34 4.00 15.32
CA CYS A 91 -1.07 3.55 14.15
C CYS A 91 -2.45 4.22 14.07
N PHE A 92 -2.67 5.00 13.04
CA PHE A 92 -3.94 5.67 12.76
C PHE A 92 -4.60 4.99 11.56
N ILE A 93 -5.78 4.42 11.78
CA ILE A 93 -6.51 3.69 10.74
C ILE A 93 -7.74 4.46 10.29
N HIS A 94 -8.02 4.42 8.99
CA HIS A 94 -9.08 5.22 8.35
C HIS A 94 -9.93 4.31 7.47
N ASN A 95 -11.24 4.20 7.78
CA ASN A 95 -12.17 3.42 6.97
C ASN A 95 -12.66 4.26 5.76
N VAL A 96 -11.73 4.62 4.92
CA VAL A 96 -11.95 5.35 3.66
C VAL A 96 -10.93 4.87 2.63
N GLY A 97 -11.29 4.96 1.35
CA GLY A 97 -10.35 4.78 0.26
C GLY A 97 -9.58 6.06 -0.04
N VAL A 98 -8.59 5.95 -0.92
CA VAL A 98 -7.83 7.10 -1.42
C VAL A 98 -7.99 7.18 -2.94
N SER A 99 -8.21 8.39 -3.47
CA SER A 99 -8.41 8.63 -4.89
C SER A 99 -7.98 10.07 -5.24
N SER A 100 -8.19 10.45 -6.50
CA SER A 100 -7.96 11.83 -6.99
C SER A 100 -9.06 12.82 -6.63
N LYS A 101 -10.17 12.36 -6.02
CA LYS A 101 -11.33 13.19 -5.64
C LYS A 101 -11.87 12.78 -4.28
N ASN A 102 -12.59 13.70 -3.63
CA ASN A 102 -13.35 13.44 -2.41
C ASN A 102 -14.79 13.11 -2.81
N GLU A 103 -15.17 11.84 -2.80
CA GLU A 103 -16.49 11.38 -3.23
C GLU A 103 -16.87 10.05 -2.57
N VAL A 104 -18.05 9.54 -2.90
CA VAL A 104 -18.42 8.15 -2.60
C VAL A 104 -18.18 7.34 -3.87
N ALA A 105 -17.34 6.32 -3.77
CA ALA A 105 -17.01 5.40 -4.87
C ALA A 105 -17.56 4.00 -4.60
N GLN A 106 -17.85 3.28 -5.68
CA GLN A 106 -18.18 1.86 -5.62
C GLN A 106 -16.90 1.03 -5.63
N PHE A 107 -16.89 -0.01 -4.80
CA PHE A 107 -15.85 -1.01 -4.76
C PHE A 107 -16.45 -2.38 -5.08
N PHE A 108 -15.82 -3.09 -5.98
CA PHE A 108 -16.12 -4.47 -6.30
C PHE A 108 -15.21 -5.36 -5.46
N SER A 109 -15.75 -5.96 -4.42
CA SER A 109 -14.99 -6.77 -3.47
C SER A 109 -15.33 -8.25 -3.63
N PRO A 110 -14.37 -9.10 -4.05
CA PRO A 110 -14.56 -10.54 -4.04
C PRO A 110 -14.85 -11.02 -2.61
N ILE A 111 -15.87 -11.91 -2.49
CA ILE A 111 -16.33 -12.39 -1.18
C ILE A 111 -15.24 -13.22 -0.49
N GLU A 112 -14.52 -14.01 -1.27
CA GLU A 112 -13.50 -14.94 -0.75
C GLU A 112 -12.11 -14.31 -0.58
N ASP A 113 -11.85 -13.16 -1.26
CA ASP A 113 -10.53 -12.54 -1.28
C ASP A 113 -10.64 -11.00 -1.36
N SER A 114 -10.75 -10.36 -0.21
CA SER A 114 -10.80 -8.91 -0.11
C SER A 114 -9.52 -8.22 -0.63
N GLY A 115 -8.42 -8.96 -0.75
CA GLY A 115 -7.16 -8.44 -1.29
C GLY A 115 -7.24 -8.03 -2.76
N LYS A 116 -8.25 -8.52 -3.48
CA LYS A 116 -8.51 -8.18 -4.89
C LYS A 116 -9.63 -7.14 -5.07
N THR A 117 -9.91 -6.36 -4.05
CA THR A 117 -10.95 -5.31 -4.12
C THR A 117 -10.49 -4.15 -4.99
N SER A 118 -11.33 -3.74 -5.94
CA SER A 118 -11.03 -2.64 -6.85
C SER A 118 -12.23 -1.72 -7.03
N MET A 119 -11.97 -0.44 -7.37
CA MET A 119 -13.02 0.53 -7.75
C MET A 119 -13.58 0.31 -9.16
N LYS A 120 -12.91 -0.50 -9.99
CA LYS A 120 -13.39 -0.89 -11.32
C LYS A 120 -13.38 -2.40 -11.51
N ALA A 121 -14.29 -2.89 -12.33
CA ALA A 121 -14.29 -4.28 -12.72
C ALA A 121 -13.09 -4.59 -13.65
N HIS A 122 -12.38 -5.66 -13.38
CA HIS A 122 -11.28 -6.11 -14.22
C HIS A 122 -11.75 -7.07 -15.31
N SER A 123 -11.09 -7.06 -16.44
CA SER A 123 -11.40 -7.93 -17.58
C SER A 123 -10.75 -9.32 -17.51
N CYS A 124 -9.89 -9.59 -16.52
CA CYS A 124 -9.19 -10.86 -16.43
C CYS A 124 -10.13 -12.02 -16.05
N LYS A 125 -9.89 -13.20 -16.63
CA LYS A 125 -10.74 -14.40 -16.42
C LYS A 125 -10.88 -14.79 -14.94
N LEU A 126 -9.77 -14.74 -14.20
CA LEU A 126 -9.75 -15.07 -12.78
C LEU A 126 -10.67 -14.15 -11.98
N TRP A 127 -10.58 -12.84 -12.22
CA TRP A 127 -11.39 -11.86 -11.51
C TRP A 127 -12.88 -11.97 -11.87
N ASN A 128 -13.18 -12.30 -13.15
CA ASN A 128 -14.56 -12.51 -13.62
C ASN A 128 -15.22 -13.74 -13.00
N SER A 129 -14.46 -14.79 -12.63
CA SER A 129 -14.99 -15.99 -11.98
C SER A 129 -15.32 -15.82 -10.50
N LEU A 130 -14.87 -14.76 -9.86
CA LEU A 130 -15.10 -14.51 -8.43
C LEU A 130 -16.51 -13.94 -8.19
N GLN A 131 -17.19 -14.43 -7.15
CA GLN A 131 -18.38 -13.79 -6.63
C GLN A 131 -17.99 -12.47 -5.94
N LYS A 132 -18.66 -11.37 -6.29
CA LYS A 132 -18.35 -10.03 -5.79
C LYS A 132 -19.56 -9.39 -5.14
N GLN A 133 -19.31 -8.67 -4.08
CA GLN A 133 -20.24 -7.70 -3.53
C GLN A 133 -19.84 -6.28 -3.95
N ILE A 134 -20.84 -5.42 -4.12
CA ILE A 134 -20.62 -3.99 -4.37
C ILE A 134 -20.74 -3.25 -3.04
N ILE A 135 -19.70 -2.50 -2.70
CA ILE A 135 -19.61 -1.73 -1.47
C ILE A 135 -19.42 -0.26 -1.83
N ASN A 136 -20.29 0.61 -1.34
CA ASN A 136 -20.10 2.04 -1.44
C ASN A 136 -19.25 2.51 -0.25
N SER A 137 -18.13 3.17 -0.53
CA SER A 137 -17.28 3.74 0.50
C SER A 137 -16.80 5.14 0.12
N LYS A 138 -16.54 5.97 1.12
CA LYS A 138 -15.92 7.27 0.91
C LYS A 138 -14.49 7.09 0.39
N VAL A 139 -14.10 7.93 -0.57
CA VAL A 139 -12.73 8.11 -1.00
C VAL A 139 -12.31 9.55 -0.78
N ILE A 140 -11.06 9.76 -0.48
CA ILE A 140 -10.49 11.07 -0.19
C ILE A 140 -9.21 11.31 -1.00
N ARG A 141 -8.86 12.58 -1.14
CA ARG A 141 -7.52 12.97 -1.56
C ARG A 141 -6.61 13.05 -0.34
N ILE A 142 -5.40 12.52 -0.45
CA ILE A 142 -4.37 12.64 0.60
C ILE A 142 -4.07 14.12 0.87
N ASP A 143 -4.00 14.95 -0.17
CA ASP A 143 -3.69 16.37 -0.06
C ASP A 143 -4.70 17.16 0.78
N ASP A 144 -5.97 16.70 0.84
CA ASP A 144 -7.04 17.34 1.60
C ASP A 144 -7.23 16.72 3.00
N PHE A 145 -6.47 15.67 3.34
CA PHE A 145 -6.69 14.94 4.58
C PHE A 145 -5.93 15.57 5.75
N TYR A 146 -6.64 16.36 6.53
CA TYR A 146 -6.08 17.16 7.63
C TYR A 146 -5.17 16.43 8.62
N PRO A 147 -5.44 15.17 9.06
CA PRO A 147 -4.54 14.45 9.96
C PRO A 147 -3.11 14.30 9.43
N LEU A 148 -2.94 14.14 8.09
CA LEU A 148 -1.63 14.02 7.47
C LEU A 148 -0.91 15.36 7.35
N GLN A 149 -1.64 16.47 7.29
CA GLN A 149 -1.06 17.81 7.24
C GLN A 149 -0.32 18.18 8.52
N LYS A 150 -0.60 17.49 9.64
CA LYS A 150 0.10 17.65 10.92
C LYS A 150 1.45 16.95 10.98
N LEU A 151 1.72 16.03 10.07
CA LEU A 151 3.01 15.34 10.01
C LEU A 151 4.08 16.31 9.51
N THR A 152 5.21 16.32 10.19
CA THR A 152 6.38 17.12 9.78
C THR A 152 6.97 16.61 8.48
N LYS A 153 6.88 15.30 8.24
CA LYS A 153 7.38 14.62 7.05
C LYS A 153 6.59 13.34 6.78
N ILE A 154 6.48 12.99 5.51
CA ILE A 154 6.03 11.68 5.04
C ILE A 154 7.21 11.05 4.33
N ASP A 155 7.68 9.89 4.82
CA ASP A 155 8.89 9.23 4.33
C ASP A 155 8.59 8.14 3.29
N LEU A 156 7.41 7.47 3.42
CA LEU A 156 7.01 6.42 2.51
C LEU A 156 5.50 6.43 2.27
N ILE A 157 5.11 6.20 1.02
CA ILE A 157 3.73 5.90 0.62
C ILE A 157 3.73 4.53 -0.05
N LYS A 158 3.04 3.55 0.55
CA LYS A 158 2.71 2.27 -0.10
C LYS A 158 1.32 2.38 -0.70
N ILE A 159 1.18 1.94 -1.96
CA ILE A 159 -0.10 1.96 -2.69
C ILE A 159 -0.34 0.55 -3.26
N ASP A 160 -1.49 -0.02 -2.92
CA ASP A 160 -1.93 -1.32 -3.36
C ASP A 160 -3.46 -1.28 -3.45
N THR A 161 -3.95 -0.87 -4.60
CA THR A 161 -5.36 -0.48 -4.81
C THR A 161 -5.99 -1.16 -6.01
N GLU A 162 -5.31 -2.20 -6.52
CA GLU A 162 -5.81 -3.04 -7.61
C GLU A 162 -6.26 -2.20 -8.82
N GLY A 163 -5.36 -1.29 -9.26
CA GLY A 163 -5.51 -0.50 -10.47
C GLY A 163 -5.79 0.99 -10.26
N ALA A 164 -6.10 1.46 -9.05
CA ALA A 164 -6.35 2.87 -8.78
C ALA A 164 -5.09 3.67 -8.42
N GLU A 165 -3.88 3.12 -8.60
CA GLU A 165 -2.61 3.70 -8.15
C GLU A 165 -2.41 5.12 -8.70
N LEU A 166 -2.66 5.34 -10.00
CA LEU A 166 -2.52 6.67 -10.60
C LEU A 166 -3.53 7.68 -10.03
N LEU A 167 -4.74 7.24 -9.65
CA LEU A 167 -5.71 8.11 -8.98
C LEU A 167 -5.24 8.50 -7.58
N VAL A 168 -4.68 7.55 -6.84
CA VAL A 168 -4.07 7.81 -5.52
C VAL A 168 -2.92 8.80 -5.65
N LEU A 169 -2.01 8.59 -6.59
CA LEU A 169 -0.88 9.49 -6.85
C LEU A 169 -1.33 10.91 -7.19
N LYS A 170 -2.35 11.05 -8.06
CA LYS A 170 -2.95 12.36 -8.39
C LYS A 170 -3.59 13.03 -7.17
N GLY A 171 -4.19 12.27 -6.26
CA GLY A 171 -4.77 12.79 -5.02
C GLY A 171 -3.74 13.11 -3.93
N ALA A 172 -2.48 12.74 -4.13
CA ALA A 172 -1.36 12.99 -3.23
C ALA A 172 -0.31 13.94 -3.83
N MET A 173 -0.61 14.60 -4.93
CA MET A 173 0.34 15.38 -5.74
C MET A 173 1.15 16.39 -4.90
N GLU A 174 0.46 17.23 -4.12
CA GLU A 174 1.12 18.26 -3.31
C GLU A 174 1.90 17.64 -2.14
N THR A 175 1.36 16.59 -1.55
CA THR A 175 2.04 15.79 -0.53
C THR A 175 3.35 15.20 -1.06
N ILE A 176 3.33 14.65 -2.28
CA ILE A 176 4.50 14.07 -2.95
C ILE A 176 5.54 15.16 -3.28
N LYS A 177 5.10 16.28 -3.85
CA LYS A 177 6.00 17.41 -4.16
C LYS A 177 6.72 17.93 -2.92
N LYS A 178 5.96 18.11 -1.83
CA LYS A 178 6.47 18.68 -0.57
C LYS A 178 7.45 17.74 0.14
N ASN A 179 7.11 16.46 0.24
CA ASN A 179 7.83 15.52 1.10
C ASN A 179 8.86 14.68 0.35
N LYS A 180 8.72 14.53 -0.99
CA LYS A 180 9.53 13.62 -1.82
C LYS A 180 9.68 12.24 -1.17
N PRO A 181 8.56 11.56 -0.79
CA PRO A 181 8.61 10.28 -0.11
C PRO A 181 9.12 9.18 -1.03
N THR A 182 9.63 8.10 -0.47
CA THR A 182 9.72 6.86 -1.22
C THR A 182 8.30 6.37 -1.55
N ILE A 183 8.05 5.98 -2.81
CA ILE A 183 6.75 5.47 -3.23
C ILE A 183 6.94 4.02 -3.68
N ILE A 184 6.15 3.11 -3.09
CA ILE A 184 6.14 1.68 -3.45
C ILE A 184 4.69 1.31 -3.79
N PHE A 185 4.48 0.80 -4.99
CA PHE A 185 3.15 0.42 -5.47
C PHE A 185 3.19 -0.87 -6.30
N GLU A 186 2.05 -1.57 -6.38
CA GLU A 186 1.89 -2.71 -7.26
C GLU A 186 1.48 -2.26 -8.67
N ALA A 187 2.23 -2.68 -9.68
CA ALA A 187 1.96 -2.36 -11.08
C ALA A 187 1.34 -3.59 -11.80
N CYS A 188 0.03 -3.73 -11.71
CA CYS A 188 -0.73 -4.77 -12.41
C CYS A 188 -1.23 -4.24 -13.77
N LYS A 189 -0.67 -4.72 -14.87
CA LYS A 189 -1.03 -4.24 -16.23
C LYS A 189 -2.52 -4.41 -16.55
N GLU A 190 -3.13 -5.53 -16.16
CA GLU A 190 -4.55 -5.79 -16.36
C GLU A 190 -5.42 -4.86 -15.53
N CYS A 191 -4.99 -4.58 -14.30
CA CYS A 191 -5.68 -3.66 -13.41
C CYS A 191 -5.62 -2.23 -13.97
N MET A 192 -4.44 -1.76 -14.38
CA MET A 192 -4.23 -0.43 -14.97
C MET A 192 -5.10 -0.20 -16.21
N LYS A 193 -5.23 -1.21 -17.10
CA LYS A 193 -6.11 -1.14 -18.27
C LYS A 193 -7.57 -0.86 -17.91
N SER A 194 -8.05 -1.40 -16.80
CA SER A 194 -9.43 -1.15 -16.32
C SER A 194 -9.64 0.30 -15.89
N PHE A 195 -8.58 1.03 -15.61
CA PHE A 195 -8.57 2.44 -15.23
C PHE A 195 -8.10 3.37 -16.36
N ASP A 196 -7.96 2.85 -17.58
CA ASP A 196 -7.63 3.60 -18.79
C ASP A 196 -6.26 4.31 -18.72
N TYR A 197 -5.26 3.67 -18.07
CA TYR A 197 -3.89 4.16 -18.04
C TYR A 197 -2.86 3.03 -18.18
N SER A 198 -1.63 3.41 -18.46
CA SER A 198 -0.50 2.52 -18.75
C SER A 198 0.70 2.80 -17.84
N VAL A 199 1.75 1.99 -17.97
CA VAL A 199 3.05 2.25 -17.32
C VAL A 199 3.64 3.58 -17.76
N ASN A 200 3.47 3.97 -19.04
CA ASN A 200 3.97 5.25 -19.54
C ASN A 200 3.32 6.45 -18.84
N ASP A 201 2.04 6.33 -18.45
CA ASP A 201 1.36 7.40 -17.70
C ASP A 201 1.93 7.55 -16.28
N LEU A 202 2.38 6.45 -15.66
CA LEU A 202 3.11 6.48 -14.39
C LEU A 202 4.51 7.08 -14.58
N ASP A 203 5.22 6.70 -15.64
CA ASP A 203 6.53 7.24 -15.97
C ASP A 203 6.48 8.76 -16.17
N ASN A 204 5.50 9.24 -16.92
CA ASN A 204 5.26 10.67 -17.12
C ASN A 204 4.96 11.35 -15.78
N PHE A 205 4.06 10.79 -14.97
CA PHE A 205 3.72 11.34 -13.65
C PHE A 205 4.95 11.51 -12.76
N PHE A 206 5.82 10.53 -12.70
CA PHE A 206 7.03 10.58 -11.87
C PHE A 206 8.11 11.50 -12.46
N SER A 207 8.23 11.55 -13.79
CA SER A 207 9.15 12.46 -14.48
C SER A 207 8.77 13.92 -14.23
N ASP A 208 7.48 14.26 -14.29
CA ASP A 208 6.97 15.60 -13.99
C ASP A 208 7.23 16.04 -12.54
N LEU A 209 7.53 15.10 -11.67
CA LEU A 209 7.83 15.32 -10.26
C LEU A 209 9.32 15.20 -9.91
N ASP A 210 10.23 15.17 -10.91
CA ASP A 210 11.67 14.99 -10.71
C ASP A 210 12.05 13.72 -9.93
N TYR A 211 11.27 12.64 -10.06
CA TYR A 211 11.66 11.33 -9.57
C TYR A 211 12.55 10.66 -10.62
N THR A 212 13.85 10.59 -10.34
CA THR A 212 14.86 10.07 -11.28
C THR A 212 15.13 8.58 -11.14
N ASN A 213 14.73 7.98 -10.02
CA ASN A 213 15.01 6.57 -9.71
C ASN A 213 13.73 5.87 -9.26
N PHE A 214 13.05 5.22 -10.18
CA PHE A 214 12.04 4.23 -9.83
C PHE A 214 12.39 2.89 -10.47
N ARG A 215 12.07 1.83 -9.77
CA ARG A 215 12.28 0.46 -10.23
C ARG A 215 10.94 -0.25 -10.22
N ILE A 216 10.50 -0.71 -11.38
CA ILE A 216 9.38 -1.62 -11.49
C ILE A 216 9.88 -3.02 -11.16
N VAL A 217 9.38 -3.61 -10.07
CA VAL A 217 9.67 -5.00 -9.70
C VAL A 217 8.49 -5.84 -10.15
N ASN A 218 8.65 -6.57 -11.26
CA ASN A 218 7.62 -7.49 -11.73
C ASN A 218 7.86 -8.88 -11.13
N LYS A 219 6.80 -9.56 -10.68
CA LYS A 219 6.84 -10.94 -10.18
C LYS A 219 7.35 -11.95 -11.23
N ASN A 220 7.32 -11.60 -12.51
CA ASN A 220 7.66 -12.47 -13.64
C ASN A 220 8.99 -12.13 -14.35
N LEU A 221 9.80 -11.22 -13.83
CA LEU A 221 11.13 -10.97 -14.38
C LEU A 221 12.19 -11.75 -13.57
N ASN A 222 12.34 -13.02 -13.94
CA ASN A 222 13.64 -13.65 -13.88
C ASN A 222 14.54 -12.89 -14.86
N SER A 223 15.63 -12.31 -14.39
CA SER A 223 16.71 -11.63 -15.13
C SER A 223 16.43 -10.19 -15.60
N ILE A 224 16.93 -9.24 -14.88
CA ILE A 224 17.88 -8.24 -15.39
C ILE A 224 19.04 -8.17 -14.43
#